data_ae94eee46efc78d5f9dc7f63ce36a86f
#
_entry.id   ae94eee46efc78d5f9dc7f63ce36a86f
#
_cell.length_a   1.000
_cell.length_b   1.000
_cell.length_c   1.000
_cell.angle_alpha   90.00
_cell.angle_beta   90.00
_cell.angle_gamma   90.00
#
_symmetry.space_group_name_H-M   'P 1'
#
loop_
_entity.id
_entity.type
_entity.pdbx_description
1 polymer ?
#
loop_
_entity_poly.entity_id
_entity_poly.type
_entity_poly.pdbx_seq_one_letter_code
_entity_poly.pdbx_strand_id
1 'polypeptide(L)'
;MVIGKTVDGRIAWLDWMKVWAILAIIWGHFFSAGYLYLYVFSVQVFCVISGFLYKRASDWKTCIKKLFWQLLVPTIIMSVLMQLEAYFRHLALGEEYAISWPWFFKWFILGHRWCMGPCWYFYSLIVMRLIMQVLPEKKWIYLVLFIAISTGAILWRQTGIEFSNANTNVLVCMPFFLLGVFLKPLKNICNGLNNLCLELALLAFSIAIIVLCGHYNGYVWMYLCEYGNYFVLYILGGMAGTVMLYIVSLWLSRLPYRNMMMTISKGSILIIGLHIVVVRRLTDLPDRFWLEDLTFAVLILFCFVPIIRLAELFCPFLLGKR
;
A
#
# COMPACT_ATOMS: atom_id res chain seq x y z
N MET A 1 -14.62 13.40 25.28
CA MET A 1 -13.58 13.85 24.34
C MET A 1 -13.81 13.11 23.02
N VAL A 2 -14.15 13.78 21.90
CA VAL A 2 -14.42 13.10 20.62
C VAL A 2 -13.11 12.61 20.05
N ILE A 3 -12.84 11.32 20.23
CA ILE A 3 -11.63 10.64 19.75
C ILE A 3 -11.65 10.68 18.21
N GLY A 4 -10.67 11.30 17.59
CA GLY A 4 -10.31 11.05 16.21
C GLY A 4 -10.58 12.11 15.16
N LYS A 5 -11.03 13.34 15.47
CA LYS A 5 -11.08 14.42 14.46
C LYS A 5 -9.94 15.39 14.63
N THR A 6 -9.15 15.56 13.56
CA THR A 6 -8.23 16.71 13.41
C THR A 6 -9.00 17.96 12.95
N VAL A 7 -8.38 19.12 13.07
CA VAL A 7 -8.95 20.43 12.66
C VAL A 7 -9.46 20.43 11.21
N ASP A 8 -8.87 19.60 10.32
CA ASP A 8 -9.22 19.51 8.89
C ASP A 8 -10.25 18.40 8.56
N GLY A 9 -10.95 17.82 9.54
CA GLY A 9 -11.91 16.73 9.31
C GLY A 9 -11.26 15.37 8.97
N ARG A 10 -9.94 15.24 9.09
CA ARG A 10 -9.20 13.99 8.90
C ARG A 10 -9.37 13.07 10.12
N ILE A 11 -9.10 11.80 9.92
CA ILE A 11 -9.20 10.78 10.96
C ILE A 11 -7.77 10.46 11.42
N ALA A 12 -7.41 10.85 12.64
CA ALA A 12 -6.04 10.75 13.15
C ALA A 12 -5.50 9.31 13.15
N TRP A 13 -6.27 8.33 13.66
CA TRP A 13 -5.82 6.93 13.66
C TRP A 13 -5.58 6.38 12.24
N LEU A 14 -6.32 6.88 11.24
CA LEU A 14 -6.14 6.45 9.85
C LEU A 14 -4.84 7.02 9.24
N ASP A 15 -4.46 8.23 9.62
CA ASP A 15 -3.18 8.80 9.21
C ASP A 15 -2.02 8.03 9.83
N TRP A 16 -2.11 7.63 11.11
CA TRP A 16 -1.13 6.77 11.76
C TRP A 16 -1.05 5.38 11.12
N MET A 17 -2.19 4.75 10.80
CA MET A 17 -2.19 3.46 10.09
C MET A 17 -1.42 3.52 8.76
N LYS A 18 -1.60 4.60 7.99
CA LYS A 18 -0.85 4.79 6.74
C LYS A 18 0.65 4.89 7.01
N VAL A 19 1.05 5.68 8.02
CA VAL A 19 2.47 5.85 8.37
C VAL A 19 3.12 4.52 8.76
N TRP A 20 2.46 3.73 9.60
CA TRP A 20 2.96 2.42 10.01
C TRP A 20 3.02 1.42 8.86
N ALA A 21 2.01 1.41 8.00
CA ALA A 21 2.00 0.52 6.84
C ALA A 21 3.10 0.91 5.83
N ILE A 22 3.37 2.23 5.62
CA ILE A 22 4.50 2.69 4.81
C ILE A 22 5.83 2.24 5.44
N LEU A 23 6.00 2.43 6.75
CA LEU A 23 7.21 2.00 7.45
C LEU A 23 7.44 0.50 7.27
N ALA A 24 6.39 -0.32 7.42
CA ALA A 24 6.48 -1.77 7.22
C ALA A 24 6.84 -2.13 5.76
N ILE A 25 6.35 -1.39 4.77
CA ILE A 25 6.73 -1.58 3.36
C ILE A 25 8.21 -1.25 3.14
N ILE A 26 8.67 -0.08 3.60
CA ILE A 26 10.07 0.34 3.43
C ILE A 26 10.99 -0.67 4.11
N TRP A 27 10.71 -1.02 5.38
CA TRP A 27 11.51 -1.98 6.14
C TRP A 27 11.52 -3.38 5.49
N GLY A 28 10.37 -3.86 4.99
CA GLY A 28 10.28 -5.13 4.27
C GLY A 28 11.19 -5.21 3.04
N HIS A 29 11.43 -4.09 2.36
CA HIS A 29 12.31 -4.05 1.18
C HIS A 29 13.81 -4.14 1.48
N PHE A 30 14.21 -4.11 2.73
CA PHE A 30 15.58 -4.43 3.11
C PHE A 30 15.86 -5.93 3.17
N PHE A 31 14.83 -6.78 3.15
CA PHE A 31 14.91 -8.24 3.22
C PHE A 31 15.68 -8.78 4.43
N SER A 32 15.76 -8.00 5.50
CA SER A 32 16.38 -8.41 6.77
C SER A 32 15.54 -9.44 7.53
N ALA A 33 16.12 -10.02 8.58
CA ALA A 33 15.43 -11.01 9.41
C ALA A 33 14.03 -10.51 9.84
N GLY A 34 13.01 -11.30 9.59
CA GLY A 34 11.61 -10.96 9.91
C GLY A 34 10.81 -10.29 8.78
N TYR A 35 11.42 -9.99 7.62
CA TYR A 35 10.70 -9.41 6.48
C TYR A 35 9.46 -10.20 6.06
N LEU A 36 9.48 -11.52 6.19
CA LEU A 36 8.34 -12.39 5.89
C LEU A 36 7.08 -11.97 6.66
N TYR A 37 7.24 -11.62 7.93
CA TYR A 37 6.12 -11.18 8.79
C TYR A 37 5.58 -9.81 8.36
N LEU A 38 6.43 -8.92 7.84
CA LEU A 38 6.02 -7.62 7.31
C LEU A 38 5.21 -7.77 6.02
N TYR A 39 5.60 -8.69 5.13
CA TYR A 39 4.89 -8.96 3.88
C TYR A 39 3.52 -9.61 4.08
N VAL A 40 3.27 -10.22 5.25
CA VAL A 40 1.95 -10.79 5.60
C VAL A 40 0.85 -9.72 5.62
N PHE A 41 1.18 -8.44 5.91
CA PHE A 41 0.14 -7.43 6.13
C PHE A 41 0.41 -6.04 5.50
N SER A 42 1.64 -5.68 5.20
CA SER A 42 2.00 -4.28 4.89
C SER A 42 1.20 -3.67 3.74
N VAL A 43 1.19 -4.29 2.57
CA VAL A 43 0.44 -3.80 1.39
C VAL A 43 -1.06 -4.07 1.52
N GLN A 44 -1.44 -5.19 2.13
CA GLN A 44 -2.83 -5.56 2.40
C GLN A 44 -3.56 -4.48 3.20
N VAL A 45 -2.91 -3.91 4.23
CA VAL A 45 -3.47 -2.80 5.02
C VAL A 45 -3.74 -1.58 4.14
N PHE A 46 -2.86 -1.27 3.18
CA PHE A 46 -3.13 -0.18 2.23
C PHE A 46 -4.35 -0.45 1.35
N CYS A 47 -4.55 -1.68 0.92
CA CYS A 47 -5.77 -2.07 0.18
C CYS A 47 -7.01 -1.88 1.06
N VAL A 48 -6.98 -2.31 2.33
CA VAL A 48 -8.08 -2.10 3.29
C VAL A 48 -8.36 -0.61 3.50
N ILE A 49 -7.33 0.20 3.76
CA ILE A 49 -7.48 1.67 3.91
C ILE A 49 -8.10 2.29 2.66
N SER A 50 -7.67 1.87 1.47
CA SER A 50 -8.17 2.39 0.20
C SER A 50 -9.64 2.04 -0.02
N GLY A 51 -10.07 0.84 0.35
CA GLY A 51 -11.47 0.42 0.33
C GLY A 51 -12.31 1.15 1.38
N PHE A 52 -11.81 1.29 2.61
CA PHE A 52 -12.48 2.03 3.68
C PHE A 52 -12.74 3.50 3.31
N LEU A 53 -11.80 4.13 2.61
CA LEU A 53 -11.91 5.50 2.12
C LEU A 53 -12.65 5.61 0.79
N TYR A 54 -12.97 4.49 0.14
CA TYR A 54 -13.62 4.51 -1.15
C TYR A 54 -14.97 5.24 -1.09
N LYS A 55 -15.17 6.16 -2.04
CA LYS A 55 -16.45 6.81 -2.33
C LYS A 55 -16.66 6.74 -3.82
N ARG A 56 -17.81 6.20 -4.23
CA ARG A 56 -18.22 6.20 -5.61
C ARG A 56 -18.32 7.63 -6.14
N ALA A 57 -17.91 7.83 -7.38
CA ALA A 57 -18.11 9.11 -8.04
C ALA A 57 -19.55 9.25 -8.54
N SER A 58 -20.04 10.48 -8.62
CA SER A 58 -21.40 10.78 -9.10
C SER A 58 -21.64 10.31 -10.54
N ASP A 59 -20.61 10.39 -11.36
CA ASP A 59 -20.65 10.07 -12.78
C ASP A 59 -19.26 9.63 -13.29
N TRP A 60 -19.21 9.07 -14.50
CA TRP A 60 -17.99 8.58 -15.13
C TRP A 60 -16.95 9.67 -15.40
N LYS A 61 -17.37 10.86 -15.84
CA LYS A 61 -16.46 11.97 -16.10
C LYS A 61 -15.74 12.39 -14.84
N THR A 62 -16.45 12.49 -13.72
CA THR A 62 -15.89 12.78 -12.40
C THR A 62 -14.98 11.65 -11.93
N CYS A 63 -15.34 10.39 -12.15
CA CYS A 63 -14.51 9.23 -11.79
C CYS A 63 -13.18 9.29 -12.52
N ILE A 64 -13.20 9.35 -13.85
CA ILE A 64 -11.99 9.36 -14.69
C ILE A 64 -11.11 10.57 -14.35
N LYS A 65 -11.69 11.76 -14.19
CA LYS A 65 -10.94 12.96 -13.82
C LYS A 65 -10.23 12.82 -12.46
N LYS A 66 -10.91 12.21 -11.47
CA LYS A 66 -10.30 11.94 -10.15
C LYS A 66 -9.18 10.92 -10.26
N LEU A 67 -9.40 9.80 -10.94
CA LEU A 67 -8.38 8.76 -11.11
C LEU A 67 -7.16 9.29 -11.87
N PHE A 68 -7.38 10.07 -12.91
CA PHE A 68 -6.32 10.69 -13.71
C PHE A 68 -5.40 11.55 -12.83
N TRP A 69 -5.96 12.52 -12.11
CA TRP A 69 -5.15 13.46 -11.33
C TRP A 69 -4.63 12.87 -10.01
N GLN A 70 -5.43 12.02 -9.34
CA GLN A 70 -5.07 11.51 -8.02
C GLN A 70 -4.14 10.31 -8.06
N LEU A 71 -4.16 9.52 -9.13
CA LEU A 71 -3.39 8.28 -9.22
C LEU A 71 -2.56 8.20 -10.49
N LEU A 72 -3.15 8.38 -11.68
CA LEU A 72 -2.46 8.10 -12.94
C LEU A 72 -1.28 9.08 -13.18
N VAL A 73 -1.51 10.38 -13.03
CA VAL A 73 -0.45 11.40 -13.22
C VAL A 73 0.72 11.17 -12.26
N PRO A 74 0.52 11.04 -10.93
CA PRO A 74 1.64 10.70 -10.04
C PRO A 74 2.34 9.39 -10.42
N THR A 75 1.58 8.35 -10.78
CA THR A 75 2.13 7.04 -11.17
C THR A 75 3.04 7.14 -12.38
N ILE A 76 2.60 7.84 -13.45
CA ILE A 76 3.41 8.04 -14.65
C ILE A 76 4.72 8.77 -14.30
N ILE A 77 4.61 9.89 -13.59
CA ILE A 77 5.79 10.71 -13.27
C ILE A 77 6.80 9.93 -12.44
N MET A 78 6.34 9.23 -11.39
CA MET A 78 7.23 8.42 -10.56
C MET A 78 7.85 7.25 -11.34
N SER A 79 7.09 6.61 -12.23
CA SER A 79 7.61 5.54 -13.08
C SER A 79 8.67 6.07 -14.06
N VAL A 80 8.48 7.26 -14.63
CA VAL A 80 9.50 7.94 -15.46
C VAL A 80 10.74 8.28 -14.64
N LEU A 81 10.57 8.84 -13.43
CA LEU A 81 11.70 9.15 -12.55
C LEU A 81 12.52 7.91 -12.19
N MET A 82 11.87 6.77 -11.99
CA MET A 82 12.55 5.49 -11.75
C MET A 82 13.33 5.00 -12.99
N GLN A 83 12.82 5.18 -14.21
CA GLN A 83 13.56 4.86 -15.42
C GLN A 83 14.77 5.76 -15.61
N LEU A 84 14.64 7.05 -15.30
CA LEU A 84 15.76 8.01 -15.31
C LEU A 84 16.80 7.65 -14.25
N GLU A 85 16.37 7.28 -13.03
CA GLU A 85 17.31 6.79 -11.99
C GLU A 85 18.08 5.56 -12.48
N ALA A 86 17.38 4.57 -13.07
CA ALA A 86 18.01 3.39 -13.62
C ALA A 86 19.05 3.77 -14.70
N TYR A 87 18.69 4.67 -15.62
CA TYR A 87 19.60 5.17 -16.66
C TYR A 87 20.88 5.80 -16.06
N PHE A 88 20.72 6.75 -15.15
CA PHE A 88 21.87 7.42 -14.53
C PHE A 88 22.71 6.46 -13.68
N ARG A 89 22.09 5.49 -13.05
CA ARG A 89 22.80 4.46 -12.29
C ARG A 89 23.68 3.60 -13.18
N HIS A 90 23.16 3.08 -14.31
CA HIS A 90 23.93 2.30 -15.27
C HIS A 90 25.05 3.14 -15.89
N LEU A 91 24.77 4.40 -16.23
CA LEU A 91 25.78 5.32 -16.73
C LEU A 91 26.94 5.52 -15.73
N ALA A 92 26.62 5.67 -14.44
CA ALA A 92 27.63 5.82 -13.38
C ALA A 92 28.47 4.55 -13.15
N LEU A 93 27.94 3.37 -13.50
CA LEU A 93 28.63 2.08 -13.45
C LEU A 93 29.42 1.77 -14.74
N GLY A 94 29.35 2.64 -15.76
CA GLY A 94 29.96 2.40 -17.06
C GLY A 94 29.25 1.33 -17.90
N GLU A 95 27.99 1.06 -17.60
CA GLU A 95 27.17 0.07 -18.28
C GLU A 95 26.31 0.72 -19.38
N GLU A 96 26.15 0.02 -20.51
CA GLU A 96 25.24 0.48 -21.56
C GLU A 96 23.78 0.28 -21.13
N TYR A 97 23.01 1.34 -21.07
CA TYR A 97 21.58 1.31 -20.79
C TYR A 97 20.86 2.38 -21.61
N ALA A 98 19.88 1.97 -22.42
CA ALA A 98 19.09 2.87 -23.24
C ALA A 98 17.60 2.79 -22.85
N ILE A 99 16.97 3.94 -22.66
CA ILE A 99 15.53 4.02 -22.41
C ILE A 99 14.80 4.06 -23.75
N SER A 100 14.06 3.02 -24.08
CA SER A 100 13.12 3.05 -25.19
C SER A 100 11.77 3.59 -24.71
N TRP A 101 11.55 4.88 -24.85
CA TRP A 101 10.30 5.53 -24.44
C TRP A 101 9.04 4.96 -25.09
N PRO A 102 9.00 4.65 -26.43
CA PRO A 102 7.83 4.01 -27.03
C PRO A 102 7.52 2.65 -26.39
N TRP A 103 8.55 1.85 -26.10
CA TRP A 103 8.42 0.57 -25.41
C TRP A 103 7.90 0.77 -23.98
N PHE A 104 8.48 1.72 -23.22
CA PHE A 104 8.07 2.05 -21.87
C PHE A 104 6.59 2.42 -21.80
N PHE A 105 6.11 3.37 -22.63
CA PHE A 105 4.71 3.79 -22.60
C PHE A 105 3.75 2.69 -23.06
N LYS A 106 4.12 1.90 -24.09
CA LYS A 106 3.33 0.74 -24.51
C LYS A 106 3.10 -0.23 -23.34
N TRP A 107 4.16 -0.63 -22.67
CA TRP A 107 4.09 -1.60 -21.59
C TRP A 107 3.51 -1.01 -20.30
N PHE A 108 3.70 0.28 -20.06
CA PHE A 108 3.03 0.98 -18.97
C PHE A 108 1.51 0.94 -19.13
N ILE A 109 0.98 1.25 -20.33
CA ILE A 109 -0.46 1.21 -20.62
C ILE A 109 -1.01 -0.22 -20.46
N LEU A 110 -0.23 -1.22 -20.85
CA LEU A 110 -0.62 -2.62 -20.67
C LEU A 110 -0.49 -3.12 -19.23
N GLY A 111 0.04 -2.31 -18.32
CA GLY A 111 0.17 -2.65 -16.89
C GLY A 111 1.41 -3.46 -16.54
N HIS A 112 2.47 -3.44 -17.37
CA HIS A 112 3.67 -4.23 -17.12
C HIS A 112 4.47 -3.69 -15.92
N ARG A 113 4.72 -4.55 -14.94
CA ARG A 113 5.29 -4.16 -13.64
C ARG A 113 6.67 -3.54 -13.71
N TRP A 114 7.53 -4.00 -14.62
CA TRP A 114 8.88 -3.48 -14.80
C TRP A 114 8.93 -1.99 -15.17
N CYS A 115 7.86 -1.48 -15.81
CA CYS A 115 7.74 -0.07 -16.10
C CYS A 115 7.33 0.78 -14.91
N MET A 116 6.75 0.17 -13.86
CA MET A 116 6.09 0.87 -12.76
C MET A 116 6.84 0.80 -11.44
N GLY A 117 7.72 -0.21 -11.24
CA GLY A 117 8.31 -0.47 -9.93
C GLY A 117 7.26 -0.50 -8.82
N PRO A 118 7.44 0.15 -7.66
CA PRO A 118 6.46 0.18 -6.57
C PRO A 118 5.12 0.85 -6.93
N CYS A 119 5.07 1.61 -8.04
CA CYS A 119 3.84 2.26 -8.51
C CYS A 119 2.79 1.26 -9.05
N TRP A 120 3.14 -0.02 -9.20
CA TRP A 120 2.21 -1.09 -9.59
C TRP A 120 0.92 -1.09 -8.74
N TYR A 121 1.06 -0.79 -7.46
CA TYR A 121 -0.06 -0.72 -6.53
C TYR A 121 -1.08 0.36 -6.92
N PHE A 122 -0.61 1.54 -7.31
CA PHE A 122 -1.51 2.64 -7.74
C PHE A 122 -2.23 2.31 -9.04
N TYR A 123 -1.54 1.63 -9.96
CA TYR A 123 -2.17 1.14 -11.19
C TYR A 123 -3.27 0.11 -10.86
N SER A 124 -2.97 -0.89 -10.03
CA SER A 124 -3.98 -1.85 -9.56
C SER A 124 -5.14 -1.16 -8.84
N LEU A 125 -4.87 -0.10 -8.06
CA LEU A 125 -5.89 0.69 -7.38
C LEU A 125 -6.80 1.44 -8.38
N ILE A 126 -6.26 1.93 -9.49
CA ILE A 126 -7.07 2.52 -10.58
C ILE A 126 -8.04 1.45 -11.11
N VAL A 127 -7.55 0.27 -11.45
CA VAL A 127 -8.39 -0.83 -11.96
C VAL A 127 -9.46 -1.24 -10.95
N MET A 128 -9.10 -1.41 -9.67
CA MET A 128 -10.07 -1.73 -8.61
C MET A 128 -11.16 -0.67 -8.50
N ARG A 129 -10.81 0.62 -8.54
CA ARG A 129 -11.80 1.72 -8.48
C ARG A 129 -12.69 1.78 -9.71
N LEU A 130 -12.17 1.45 -10.90
CA LEU A 130 -12.98 1.35 -12.12
C LEU A 130 -13.99 0.19 -12.01
N ILE A 131 -13.57 -1.00 -11.55
CA ILE A 131 -14.46 -2.12 -11.28
C ILE A 131 -15.59 -1.69 -10.32
N MET A 132 -15.24 -1.03 -9.22
CA MET A 132 -16.23 -0.57 -8.24
C MET A 132 -17.15 0.53 -8.78
N GLN A 133 -16.73 1.31 -9.77
CA GLN A 133 -17.56 2.31 -10.41
C GLN A 133 -18.61 1.68 -11.34
N VAL A 134 -18.31 0.55 -11.98
CA VAL A 134 -19.25 -0.21 -12.83
C VAL A 134 -20.31 -0.89 -11.99
N LEU A 135 -19.92 -1.51 -10.88
CA LEU A 135 -20.81 -2.39 -10.11
C LEU A 135 -21.83 -1.59 -9.27
N PRO A 136 -23.06 -2.06 -9.14
CA PRO A 136 -24.04 -1.44 -8.23
C PRO A 136 -23.59 -1.49 -6.76
N GLU A 137 -23.97 -0.46 -5.98
CA GLU A 137 -23.63 -0.37 -4.54
C GLU A 137 -24.52 -1.30 -3.67
N LYS A 138 -24.46 -2.61 -3.93
CA LYS A 138 -25.19 -3.64 -3.18
C LYS A 138 -24.21 -4.56 -2.47
N LYS A 139 -24.38 -4.75 -1.16
CA LYS A 139 -23.48 -5.59 -0.33
C LYS A 139 -23.31 -7.01 -0.87
N TRP A 140 -24.40 -7.63 -1.36
CA TRP A 140 -24.31 -8.99 -1.91
C TRP A 140 -23.48 -9.06 -3.20
N ILE A 141 -23.49 -8.02 -4.05
CA ILE A 141 -22.65 -7.95 -5.25
C ILE A 141 -21.17 -7.89 -4.84
N TYR A 142 -20.84 -7.09 -3.82
CA TYR A 142 -19.47 -7.03 -3.30
C TYR A 142 -19.03 -8.36 -2.67
N LEU A 143 -19.96 -9.09 -2.02
CA LEU A 143 -19.66 -10.43 -1.51
C LEU A 143 -19.42 -11.43 -2.65
N VAL A 144 -20.25 -11.43 -3.68
CA VAL A 144 -20.05 -12.26 -4.88
C VAL A 144 -18.73 -11.92 -5.55
N LEU A 145 -18.40 -10.62 -5.69
CA LEU A 145 -17.13 -10.18 -6.25
C LEU A 145 -15.95 -10.65 -5.39
N PHE A 146 -16.05 -10.56 -4.06
CA PHE A 146 -15.03 -11.07 -3.14
C PHE A 146 -14.76 -12.56 -3.37
N ILE A 147 -15.82 -13.37 -3.45
CA ILE A 147 -15.71 -14.81 -3.69
C ILE A 147 -15.10 -15.08 -5.08
N ALA A 148 -15.62 -14.43 -6.12
CA ALA A 148 -15.17 -14.63 -7.50
C ALA A 148 -13.68 -14.27 -7.68
N ILE A 149 -13.25 -13.13 -7.16
CA ILE A 149 -11.85 -12.68 -7.23
C ILE A 149 -10.93 -13.59 -6.39
N SER A 150 -11.36 -14.00 -5.20
CA SER A 150 -10.61 -14.94 -4.35
C SER A 150 -10.43 -16.29 -5.03
N THR A 151 -11.50 -16.83 -5.63
CA THR A 151 -11.43 -18.04 -6.44
C THR A 151 -10.50 -17.85 -7.66
N GLY A 152 -10.62 -16.70 -8.33
CA GLY A 152 -9.75 -16.33 -9.44
C GLY A 152 -8.27 -16.28 -9.04
N ALA A 153 -7.94 -15.77 -7.86
CA ALA A 153 -6.56 -15.76 -7.35
C ALA A 153 -6.01 -17.18 -7.12
N ILE A 154 -6.84 -18.08 -6.55
CA ILE A 154 -6.47 -19.48 -6.31
C ILE A 154 -6.25 -20.21 -7.64
N LEU A 155 -7.18 -20.07 -8.58
CA LEU A 155 -7.09 -20.72 -9.89
C LEU A 155 -5.91 -20.15 -10.71
N TRP A 156 -5.68 -18.83 -10.66
CA TRP A 156 -4.54 -18.20 -11.33
C TRP A 156 -3.21 -18.82 -10.90
N ARG A 157 -3.01 -19.01 -9.60
CA ARG A 157 -1.79 -19.63 -9.09
C ARG A 157 -1.61 -21.06 -9.59
N GLN A 158 -2.70 -21.84 -9.74
CA GLN A 158 -2.65 -23.21 -10.22
C GLN A 158 -2.22 -23.31 -11.68
N THR A 159 -2.39 -22.23 -12.48
CA THR A 159 -1.94 -22.23 -13.89
C THR A 159 -0.44 -22.23 -14.05
N GLY A 160 0.33 -21.84 -13.02
CA GLY A 160 1.78 -21.68 -13.08
C GLY A 160 2.24 -20.54 -14.03
N ILE A 161 1.33 -19.74 -14.53
CA ILE A 161 1.65 -18.64 -15.46
C ILE A 161 2.22 -17.47 -14.65
N GLU A 162 3.51 -17.22 -14.79
CA GLU A 162 4.17 -16.02 -14.31
C GLU A 162 3.84 -14.83 -15.21
N PHE A 163 2.84 -14.06 -14.86
CA PHE A 163 2.44 -12.89 -15.62
C PHE A 163 2.83 -11.58 -14.91
N SER A 164 3.75 -10.85 -15.52
CA SER A 164 4.32 -9.61 -14.97
C SER A 164 3.43 -8.39 -15.21
N ASN A 165 2.18 -8.42 -14.68
CA ASN A 165 1.18 -7.38 -14.98
C ASN A 165 0.45 -6.90 -13.71
N ALA A 166 0.38 -5.57 -13.53
CA ALA A 166 -0.34 -4.95 -12.42
C ALA A 166 -1.87 -5.19 -12.45
N ASN A 167 -2.44 -5.57 -13.61
CA ASN A 167 -3.85 -5.96 -13.69
C ASN A 167 -4.11 -7.28 -12.94
N THR A 168 -3.19 -8.27 -13.02
CA THR A 168 -3.35 -9.54 -12.29
C THR A 168 -3.23 -9.36 -10.79
N ASN A 169 -2.49 -8.33 -10.34
CA ASN A 169 -2.36 -8.02 -8.91
C ASN A 169 -3.69 -7.59 -8.28
N VAL A 170 -4.69 -7.22 -9.10
CA VAL A 170 -6.06 -6.98 -8.64
C VAL A 170 -6.65 -8.23 -7.96
N LEU A 171 -6.26 -9.45 -8.38
CA LEU A 171 -6.72 -10.70 -7.79
C LEU A 171 -6.33 -10.81 -6.30
N VAL A 172 -5.16 -10.33 -5.95
CA VAL A 172 -4.65 -10.37 -4.56
C VAL A 172 -4.97 -9.09 -3.79
N CYS A 173 -5.14 -7.93 -4.45
CA CYS A 173 -5.44 -6.66 -3.80
C CYS A 173 -6.94 -6.46 -3.51
N MET A 174 -7.80 -6.85 -4.44
CA MET A 174 -9.25 -6.59 -4.39
C MET A 174 -9.95 -7.20 -3.17
N PRO A 175 -9.61 -8.41 -2.69
CA PRO A 175 -10.21 -8.95 -1.48
C PRO A 175 -10.05 -8.02 -0.28
N PHE A 176 -8.87 -7.45 -0.06
CA PHE A 176 -8.63 -6.49 1.03
C PHE A 176 -9.28 -5.14 0.79
N PHE A 177 -9.34 -4.68 -0.46
CA PHE A 177 -10.09 -3.48 -0.79
C PHE A 177 -11.57 -3.64 -0.43
N LEU A 178 -12.19 -4.75 -0.80
CA LEU A 178 -13.59 -5.07 -0.46
C LEU A 178 -13.78 -5.21 1.06
N LEU A 179 -12.86 -5.84 1.78
CA LEU A 179 -12.88 -5.86 3.25
C LEU A 179 -12.91 -4.44 3.81
N GLY A 180 -12.11 -3.52 3.27
CA GLY A 180 -12.14 -2.11 3.64
C GLY A 180 -13.50 -1.45 3.40
N VAL A 181 -14.16 -1.75 2.27
CA VAL A 181 -15.52 -1.28 1.97
C VAL A 181 -16.54 -1.82 2.98
N PHE A 182 -16.43 -3.12 3.35
CA PHE A 182 -17.30 -3.74 4.37
C PHE A 182 -17.08 -3.18 5.78
N LEU A 183 -15.85 -2.76 6.11
CA LEU A 183 -15.53 -2.17 7.42
C LEU A 183 -16.01 -0.71 7.55
N LYS A 184 -16.30 -0.03 6.46
CA LYS A 184 -16.70 1.38 6.47
C LYS A 184 -17.93 1.70 7.35
N PRO A 185 -19.01 0.89 7.38
CA PRO A 185 -20.14 1.12 8.27
C PRO A 185 -19.78 1.03 9.75
N LEU A 186 -18.70 0.29 10.09
CA LEU A 186 -18.24 0.09 11.46
C LEU A 186 -17.39 1.28 11.98
N LYS A 187 -17.21 2.33 11.18
CA LYS A 187 -16.42 3.53 11.54
C LYS A 187 -16.78 4.09 12.92
N ASN A 188 -18.06 4.12 13.27
CA ASN A 188 -18.53 4.66 14.55
C ASN A 188 -18.20 3.70 15.71
N ILE A 189 -18.22 2.40 15.49
CA ILE A 189 -17.82 1.37 16.46
C ILE A 189 -16.32 1.44 16.69
N CYS A 190 -15.55 1.58 15.61
CA CYS A 190 -14.09 1.71 15.68
C CYS A 190 -13.64 2.94 16.47
N ASN A 191 -14.40 4.03 16.46
CA ASN A 191 -14.09 5.21 17.27
C ASN A 191 -14.37 5.03 18.77
N GLY A 192 -14.99 3.93 19.19
CA GLY A 192 -15.50 3.68 20.53
C GLY A 192 -14.80 2.56 21.32
N LEU A 193 -13.75 1.93 20.78
CA LEU A 193 -12.94 0.99 21.55
C LEU A 193 -12.23 1.77 22.67
N ASN A 194 -12.65 1.52 23.92
CA ASN A 194 -12.16 2.20 25.12
C ASN A 194 -11.90 1.21 26.26
N ASN A 195 -11.69 -0.06 25.90
CA ASN A 195 -11.38 -1.14 26.85
C ASN A 195 -9.95 -1.62 26.59
N LEU A 196 -9.03 -1.22 27.46
CA LEU A 196 -7.61 -1.55 27.33
C LEU A 196 -7.36 -3.07 27.33
N CYS A 197 -8.08 -3.84 28.13
CA CYS A 197 -7.93 -5.29 28.15
C CYS A 197 -8.32 -5.92 26.81
N LEU A 198 -9.42 -5.45 26.21
CA LEU A 198 -9.84 -5.90 24.89
C LEU A 198 -8.85 -5.47 23.81
N GLU A 199 -8.35 -4.22 23.85
CA GLU A 199 -7.35 -3.71 22.91
C GLU A 199 -6.06 -4.53 23.00
N LEU A 200 -5.56 -4.85 24.20
CA LEU A 200 -4.38 -5.69 24.42
C LEU A 200 -4.61 -7.13 23.95
N ALA A 201 -5.77 -7.73 24.25
CA ALA A 201 -6.11 -9.08 23.80
C ALA A 201 -6.16 -9.16 22.25
N LEU A 202 -6.81 -8.20 21.60
CA LEU A 202 -6.86 -8.13 20.13
C LEU A 202 -5.48 -7.90 19.53
N LEU A 203 -4.63 -7.09 20.13
CA LEU A 203 -3.26 -6.86 19.69
C LEU A 203 -2.43 -8.14 19.79
N ALA A 204 -2.44 -8.81 20.94
CA ALA A 204 -1.72 -10.06 21.16
C ALA A 204 -2.20 -11.16 20.19
N PHE A 205 -3.51 -11.29 20.03
CA PHE A 205 -4.11 -12.24 19.07
C PHE A 205 -3.72 -11.95 17.64
N SER A 206 -3.72 -10.67 17.24
CA SER A 206 -3.30 -10.26 15.90
C SER A 206 -1.83 -10.57 15.62
N ILE A 207 -0.96 -10.29 16.60
CA ILE A 207 0.48 -10.63 16.50
C ILE A 207 0.66 -12.14 16.36
N ALA A 208 -0.03 -12.94 17.17
CA ALA A 208 0.03 -14.41 17.10
C ALA A 208 -0.39 -14.92 15.71
N ILE A 209 -1.48 -14.39 15.16
CA ILE A 209 -1.92 -14.74 13.79
C ILE A 209 -0.86 -14.34 12.75
N ILE A 210 -0.27 -13.14 12.83
CA ILE A 210 0.77 -12.70 11.89
C ILE A 210 1.96 -13.64 11.94
N VAL A 211 2.41 -14.03 13.15
CA VAL A 211 3.52 -14.98 13.33
C VAL A 211 3.18 -16.34 12.72
N LEU A 212 2.00 -16.88 13.01
CA LEU A 212 1.54 -18.15 12.43
C LEU A 212 1.44 -18.05 10.90
N CYS A 213 0.84 -16.99 10.38
CA CYS A 213 0.74 -16.81 8.94
C CYS A 213 2.11 -16.65 8.28
N GLY A 214 3.04 -15.88 8.84
CA GLY A 214 4.39 -15.75 8.31
C GLY A 214 5.15 -17.07 8.29
N HIS A 215 4.96 -17.91 9.33
CA HIS A 215 5.61 -19.20 9.43
C HIS A 215 5.04 -20.25 8.46
N TYR A 216 3.71 -20.41 8.41
CA TYR A 216 3.06 -21.47 7.62
C TYR A 216 2.70 -21.07 6.19
N ASN A 217 2.43 -19.79 5.94
CA ASN A 217 2.08 -19.31 4.61
C ASN A 217 3.31 -19.02 3.73
N GLY A 218 4.47 -18.86 4.36
CA GLY A 218 5.69 -18.52 3.65
C GLY A 218 5.66 -17.12 3.05
N TYR A 219 6.36 -16.95 1.95
CA TYR A 219 6.55 -15.64 1.32
C TYR A 219 5.31 -15.16 0.58
N VAL A 220 4.85 -13.98 0.93
CA VAL A 220 3.75 -13.26 0.26
C VAL A 220 4.36 -12.16 -0.61
N TRP A 221 4.19 -12.25 -1.93
CA TRP A 221 4.74 -11.27 -2.86
C TRP A 221 3.66 -10.72 -3.78
N MET A 222 2.86 -9.80 -3.26
CA MET A 222 1.74 -9.22 -4.01
C MET A 222 2.15 -8.57 -5.33
N TYR A 223 3.39 -8.07 -5.44
CA TYR A 223 3.96 -7.58 -6.69
C TYR A 223 3.99 -8.63 -7.80
N LEU A 224 4.18 -9.90 -7.46
CA LEU A 224 4.16 -11.05 -8.37
C LEU A 224 2.81 -11.79 -8.40
N CYS A 225 1.76 -11.21 -7.79
CA CYS A 225 0.47 -11.87 -7.61
C CYS A 225 0.54 -13.15 -6.72
N GLU A 226 1.57 -13.22 -5.84
CA GLU A 226 1.78 -14.36 -4.96
C GLU A 226 1.22 -14.07 -3.57
N TYR A 227 0.39 -14.99 -3.08
CA TYR A 227 -0.26 -14.89 -1.77
C TYR A 227 0.31 -15.87 -0.72
N GLY A 228 1.44 -16.51 -0.99
CA GLY A 228 2.02 -17.54 -0.14
C GLY A 228 1.43 -18.94 -0.43
N ASN A 229 1.52 -19.87 0.50
CA ASN A 229 1.09 -21.27 0.31
C ASN A 229 -0.44 -21.42 0.36
N TYR A 230 -1.12 -20.67 1.23
CA TYR A 230 -2.54 -20.82 1.51
C TYR A 230 -3.27 -19.50 1.46
N PHE A 231 -4.24 -19.39 0.56
CA PHE A 231 -5.02 -18.15 0.39
C PHE A 231 -5.78 -17.73 1.67
N VAL A 232 -6.23 -18.70 2.46
CA VAL A 232 -6.92 -18.41 3.75
C VAL A 232 -5.96 -17.75 4.73
N LEU A 233 -4.72 -18.24 4.86
CA LEU A 233 -3.69 -17.63 5.72
C LEU A 233 -3.29 -16.25 5.23
N TYR A 234 -3.26 -16.04 3.92
CA TYR A 234 -3.04 -14.73 3.33
C TYR A 234 -4.11 -13.70 3.76
N ILE A 235 -5.39 -14.09 3.69
CA ILE A 235 -6.49 -13.22 4.14
C ILE A 235 -6.44 -12.98 5.64
N LEU A 236 -6.24 -14.04 6.44
CA LEU A 236 -6.16 -13.93 7.91
C LEU A 236 -5.00 -13.05 8.35
N GLY A 237 -3.82 -13.21 7.75
CA GLY A 237 -2.65 -12.40 8.06
C GLY A 237 -2.85 -10.91 7.76
N GLY A 238 -3.39 -10.58 6.59
CA GLY A 238 -3.69 -9.20 6.23
C GLY A 238 -4.77 -8.55 7.10
N MET A 239 -5.80 -9.34 7.52
CA MET A 239 -6.80 -8.88 8.48
C MET A 239 -6.18 -8.66 9.87
N ALA A 240 -5.37 -9.58 10.36
CA ALA A 240 -4.68 -9.46 11.63
C ALA A 240 -3.76 -8.23 11.64
N GLY A 241 -2.98 -8.02 10.58
CA GLY A 241 -2.17 -6.81 10.43
C GLY A 241 -2.99 -5.52 10.42
N THR A 242 -4.18 -5.56 9.80
CA THR A 242 -5.11 -4.42 9.82
C THR A 242 -5.60 -4.10 11.23
N VAL A 243 -5.98 -5.12 12.01
CA VAL A 243 -6.41 -4.96 13.41
C VAL A 243 -5.25 -4.48 14.28
N MET A 244 -4.06 -5.08 14.14
CA MET A 244 -2.85 -4.69 14.86
C MET A 244 -2.53 -3.21 14.63
N LEU A 245 -2.40 -2.80 13.36
CA LEU A 245 -2.07 -1.41 13.04
C LEU A 245 -3.19 -0.43 13.43
N TYR A 246 -4.45 -0.85 13.37
CA TYR A 246 -5.56 -0.06 13.85
C TYR A 246 -5.44 0.23 15.36
N ILE A 247 -5.19 -0.79 16.21
CA ILE A 247 -5.08 -0.61 17.65
C ILE A 247 -3.89 0.28 18.01
N VAL A 248 -2.71 0.02 17.44
CA VAL A 248 -1.52 0.85 17.65
C VAL A 248 -1.80 2.30 17.24
N SER A 249 -2.43 2.50 16.09
CA SER A 249 -2.78 3.83 15.58
C SER A 249 -3.84 4.52 16.43
N LEU A 250 -4.77 3.77 17.02
CA LEU A 250 -5.76 4.31 17.95
C LEU A 250 -5.09 4.86 19.19
N TRP A 251 -4.13 4.13 19.77
CA TRP A 251 -3.37 4.61 20.93
C TRP A 251 -2.57 5.87 20.63
N LEU A 252 -1.87 5.89 19.51
CA LEU A 252 -1.07 7.04 19.08
C LEU A 252 -1.94 8.25 18.72
N SER A 253 -3.15 8.04 18.25
CA SER A 253 -4.11 9.11 17.96
C SER A 253 -4.66 9.81 19.19
N ARG A 254 -4.52 9.19 20.38
CA ARG A 254 -4.87 9.78 21.68
C ARG A 254 -3.79 10.76 22.17
N LEU A 255 -2.56 10.65 21.64
CA LEU A 255 -1.46 11.57 21.90
C LEU A 255 -1.63 12.85 21.05
N PRO A 256 -0.94 13.96 21.41
CA PRO A 256 -0.94 15.15 20.60
C PRO A 256 -0.54 14.83 19.15
N TYR A 257 -1.43 15.14 18.20
CA TYR A 257 -1.22 14.84 16.79
C TYR A 257 -0.11 15.73 16.23
N ARG A 258 0.97 15.11 15.73
CA ARG A 258 2.11 15.83 15.18
C ARG A 258 1.92 16.12 13.69
N ASN A 259 2.07 17.37 13.30
CA ASN A 259 1.98 17.82 11.90
C ASN A 259 2.86 17.00 10.94
N MET A 260 3.97 16.50 11.43
CA MET A 260 4.88 15.66 10.65
C MET A 260 4.22 14.34 10.20
N MET A 261 3.50 13.64 11.08
CA MET A 261 2.80 12.39 10.72
C MET A 261 1.68 12.63 9.71
N MET A 262 0.99 13.76 9.82
CA MET A 262 0.00 14.18 8.84
C MET A 262 0.67 14.47 7.48
N THR A 263 1.85 15.10 7.45
CA THR A 263 2.61 15.34 6.23
C THR A 263 3.00 14.03 5.56
N ILE A 264 3.54 13.06 6.31
CA ILE A 264 3.89 11.72 5.80
C ILE A 264 2.65 11.02 5.23
N SER A 265 1.53 11.03 5.96
CA SER A 265 0.27 10.45 5.48
C SER A 265 -0.25 11.10 4.18
N LYS A 266 -0.11 12.43 4.04
CA LYS A 266 -0.45 13.16 2.81
C LYS A 266 0.47 12.79 1.65
N GLY A 267 1.75 12.55 1.94
CA GLY A 267 2.77 12.19 0.97
C GLY A 267 2.88 10.69 0.67
N SER A 268 1.94 9.87 1.14
CA SER A 268 2.01 8.40 1.00
C SER A 268 2.23 7.92 -0.44
N ILE A 269 1.63 8.59 -1.43
CA ILE A 269 1.82 8.27 -2.86
C ILE A 269 3.29 8.45 -3.26
N LEU A 270 3.87 9.59 -2.91
CA LEU A 270 5.25 9.93 -3.26
C LEU A 270 6.25 9.00 -2.58
N ILE A 271 6.04 8.69 -1.29
CA ILE A 271 6.90 7.78 -0.55
C ILE A 271 6.82 6.37 -1.15
N ILE A 272 5.61 5.82 -1.34
CA ILE A 272 5.42 4.48 -1.91
C ILE A 272 6.02 4.42 -3.33
N GLY A 273 5.90 5.47 -4.12
CA GLY A 273 6.43 5.50 -5.47
C GLY A 273 7.95 5.53 -5.57
N LEU A 274 8.64 6.18 -4.61
CA LEU A 274 10.07 6.49 -4.75
C LEU A 274 10.99 5.87 -3.68
N HIS A 275 10.46 5.29 -2.58
CA HIS A 275 11.29 4.77 -1.49
C HIS A 275 12.32 3.73 -1.95
N ILE A 276 11.98 2.92 -2.94
CA ILE A 276 12.87 1.85 -3.44
C ILE A 276 14.18 2.39 -4.03
N VAL A 277 14.18 3.63 -4.55
CA VAL A 277 15.38 4.28 -5.06
C VAL A 277 16.42 4.46 -3.95
N VAL A 278 15.96 4.84 -2.75
CA VAL A 278 16.83 5.02 -1.58
C VAL A 278 17.18 3.67 -0.96
N VAL A 279 16.20 2.77 -0.81
CA VAL A 279 16.41 1.44 -0.24
C VAL A 279 17.49 0.68 -1.01
N ARG A 280 17.43 0.64 -2.34
CA ARG A 280 18.44 -0.04 -3.17
C ARG A 280 19.87 0.42 -2.89
N ARG A 281 20.09 1.72 -2.63
CA ARG A 281 21.42 2.24 -2.30
C ARG A 281 21.94 1.76 -0.95
N LEU A 282 21.03 1.58 -0.01
CA LEU A 282 21.36 1.11 1.34
C LEU A 282 21.46 -0.42 1.41
N THR A 283 20.76 -1.15 0.54
CA THR A 283 20.86 -2.63 0.48
C THR A 283 22.19 -3.12 -0.04
N ASP A 284 22.96 -2.28 -0.75
CA ASP A 284 24.30 -2.61 -1.23
C ASP A 284 25.37 -2.55 -0.12
N LEU A 285 25.05 -2.06 1.10
CA LEU A 285 25.94 -2.04 2.24
C LEU A 285 26.09 -3.47 2.83
N PRO A 286 27.33 -3.95 3.12
CA PRO A 286 27.53 -5.27 3.69
C PRO A 286 27.13 -5.36 5.18
N ASP A 287 26.94 -6.58 5.68
CA ASP A 287 26.85 -6.96 7.11
C ASP A 287 25.81 -6.20 7.94
N ARG A 288 24.62 -5.90 7.37
CA ARG A 288 23.57 -5.17 8.07
C ARG A 288 22.77 -6.05 9.03
N PHE A 289 22.44 -5.44 10.17
CA PHE A 289 21.58 -6.03 11.18
C PHE A 289 20.14 -5.50 11.03
N TRP A 290 19.14 -6.28 11.39
CA TRP A 290 17.71 -5.94 11.21
C TRP A 290 17.30 -4.62 11.90
N LEU A 291 17.97 -4.23 13.01
CA LEU A 291 17.70 -2.97 13.72
C LEU A 291 18.25 -1.76 12.94
N GLU A 292 19.34 -1.94 12.22
CA GLU A 292 19.88 -0.90 11.32
C GLU A 292 18.92 -0.67 10.15
N ASP A 293 18.38 -1.74 9.57
CA ASP A 293 17.40 -1.66 8.49
C ASP A 293 16.10 -0.96 8.95
N LEU A 294 15.64 -1.23 10.18
CA LEU A 294 14.54 -0.47 10.77
C LEU A 294 14.90 1.01 10.95
N THR A 295 16.12 1.30 11.42
CA THR A 295 16.59 2.68 11.58
C THR A 295 16.63 3.38 10.22
N PHE A 296 17.16 2.75 9.18
CA PHE A 296 17.16 3.28 7.82
C PHE A 296 15.73 3.50 7.30
N ALA A 297 14.82 2.55 7.52
CA ALA A 297 13.43 2.72 7.12
C ALA A 297 12.77 3.95 7.77
N VAL A 298 13.04 4.17 9.06
CA VAL A 298 12.58 5.36 9.80
C VAL A 298 13.22 6.63 9.24
N LEU A 299 14.54 6.63 9.01
CA LEU A 299 15.24 7.78 8.43
C LEU A 299 14.72 8.12 7.03
N ILE A 300 14.51 7.13 6.17
CA ILE A 300 13.92 7.32 4.83
C ILE A 300 12.57 8.02 4.97
N LEU A 301 11.71 7.52 5.87
CA LEU A 301 10.39 8.09 6.09
C LEU A 301 10.46 9.58 6.45
N PHE A 302 11.41 9.97 7.30
CA PHE A 302 11.60 11.37 7.70
C PHE A 302 12.28 12.22 6.62
N CYS A 303 13.18 11.66 5.84
CA CYS A 303 13.80 12.35 4.70
C CYS A 303 12.77 12.77 3.63
N PHE A 304 11.66 12.04 3.52
CA PHE A 304 10.57 12.43 2.62
C PHE A 304 9.77 13.65 3.11
N VAL A 305 9.83 14.01 4.40
CA VAL A 305 9.02 15.14 4.93
C VAL A 305 9.32 16.47 4.21
N PRO A 306 10.58 16.92 4.08
CA PRO A 306 10.89 18.14 3.32
C PRO A 306 10.48 18.01 1.84
N ILE A 307 10.69 16.84 1.23
CA ILE A 307 10.33 16.60 -0.18
C ILE A 307 8.81 16.73 -0.37
N ILE A 308 8.00 16.17 0.55
CA ILE A 308 6.54 16.29 0.52
C ILE A 308 6.12 17.75 0.66
N ARG A 309 6.74 18.52 1.57
CA ARG A 309 6.43 19.95 1.73
C ARG A 309 6.76 20.76 0.48
N LEU A 310 7.89 20.50 -0.16
CA LEU A 310 8.24 21.09 -1.43
C LEU A 310 7.24 20.70 -2.53
N ALA A 311 6.85 19.42 -2.59
CA ALA A 311 5.83 18.96 -3.52
C ALA A 311 4.45 19.60 -3.24
N GLU A 312 4.08 19.85 -1.98
CA GLU A 312 2.85 20.58 -1.65
C GLU A 312 2.85 22.02 -2.18
N LEU A 313 4.02 22.67 -2.21
CA LEU A 313 4.16 24.06 -2.66
C LEU A 313 4.27 24.18 -4.18
N PHE A 314 5.08 23.36 -4.82
CA PHE A 314 5.46 23.53 -6.22
C PHE A 314 4.83 22.50 -7.18
N CYS A 315 4.54 21.29 -6.70
CA CYS A 315 4.10 20.18 -7.53
C CYS A 315 2.98 19.35 -6.85
N PRO A 316 1.84 19.97 -6.45
CA PRO A 316 0.80 19.28 -5.69
C PRO A 316 0.21 18.06 -6.41
N PHE A 317 0.32 18.00 -7.73
CA PHE A 317 -0.10 16.86 -8.54
C PHE A 317 0.69 15.58 -8.22
N LEU A 318 1.95 15.66 -7.73
CA LEU A 318 2.72 14.50 -7.27
C LEU A 318 2.11 13.84 -6.02
N LEU A 319 1.30 14.58 -5.28
CA LEU A 319 0.58 14.11 -4.10
C LEU A 319 -0.88 13.72 -4.42
N GLY A 320 -1.23 13.63 -5.70
CA GLY A 320 -2.60 13.39 -6.13
C GLY A 320 -3.55 14.56 -5.86
N LYS A 321 -3.02 15.77 -5.68
CA LYS A 321 -3.79 16.99 -5.52
C LYS A 321 -3.83 17.76 -6.86
N ARG A 322 -4.86 18.59 -7.01
CA ARG A 322 -5.03 19.43 -8.20
C ARG A 322 -4.83 20.89 -7.83
#